data_e2a990a178647f26ff54b5524f8f47be
#
_entry.id   e2a990a178647f26ff54b5524f8f47be
#
_cell.length_a   1.000
_cell.length_b   1.000
_cell.length_c   1.000
_cell.angle_alpha   90.00
_cell.angle_beta   90.00
_cell.angle_gamma   90.00
#
_symmetry.space_group_name_H-M   'P 1'
#
loop_
_entity.id
_entity.type
_entity.pdbx_description
1 polymer ?
#
loop_
_entity_poly.entity_id
_entity_poly.type
_entity_poly.pdbx_seq_one_letter_code
_entity_poly.pdbx_strand_id
1 'polypeptide(L)'
;MAKKLLLFIFLIISLVSSAADANRKFTLCIDPGHGGKDTGAPGSKSVEKNINLSVALAFGRYVERNCPDVTVVYTRKTDVFIPLYERAEIANRKKADLFISVHTNALKGNHSMRGFETYTLGDGRSHAKVENLEVAKRENSVILLEKDYKQHYVGFDPNSPESNIMFEFIQDKNLTRSIEFAKMLQTHVCRAANRPNKGVHQQNLAVLRLTSMPACLIELGYISTPEEERMLNDKAQVDNMARGIYNAFVQYKNKYDTRMTVPYKTMSDPVAETPQPNSTSEAADNDLQASADNGSKDNADTQAAPERNPKPSRTNNAEKKPAKTQTAAHPTGRIDKAQPVFKVQIIAVQRKLKAGDPNFRGLEECESYEENGMIKYTYGASNNYNEIYRLRKAILDKFPGAFIIAFKNGDKMDVNQAIREFKQNRNK
;
A
#
# COMPACT_ATOMS: atom_id res chain seq x y z
N MET A 1 43.13 -29.83 12.42
CA MET A 1 42.48 -30.20 11.15
C MET A 1 40.95 -30.05 11.23
N ALA A 2 40.25 -30.48 12.24
CA ALA A 2 38.80 -30.38 12.36
C ALA A 2 38.22 -28.95 12.25
N LYS A 3 38.86 -27.93 12.88
CA LYS A 3 38.39 -26.54 12.80
C LYS A 3 38.45 -25.95 11.38
N LYS A 4 39.49 -26.33 10.60
CA LYS A 4 39.60 -25.86 9.19
C LYS A 4 38.62 -26.56 8.30
N LEU A 5 38.30 -27.85 8.56
CA LEU A 5 37.28 -28.61 7.84
C LEU A 5 35.87 -28.04 8.13
N LEU A 6 35.56 -27.68 9.38
CA LEU A 6 34.29 -27.09 9.76
C LEU A 6 34.06 -25.71 9.09
N LEU A 7 35.13 -24.88 9.00
CA LEU A 7 35.09 -23.58 8.33
C LEU A 7 34.84 -23.74 6.83
N PHE A 8 35.45 -24.76 6.21
CA PHE A 8 35.30 -25.06 4.78
C PHE A 8 33.87 -25.56 4.46
N ILE A 9 33.29 -26.40 5.34
CA ILE A 9 31.92 -26.87 5.23
C ILE A 9 30.92 -25.71 5.38
N PHE A 10 31.16 -24.79 6.32
CA PHE A 10 30.33 -23.58 6.49
C PHE A 10 30.41 -22.64 5.27
N LEU A 11 31.61 -22.52 4.66
CA LEU A 11 31.80 -21.71 3.44
C LEU A 11 31.09 -22.34 2.23
N ILE A 12 31.12 -23.65 2.09
CA ILE A 12 30.40 -24.37 1.01
C ILE A 12 28.89 -24.27 1.20
N ILE A 13 28.38 -24.41 2.43
CA ILE A 13 26.94 -24.29 2.71
C ILE A 13 26.45 -22.87 2.41
N SER A 14 27.22 -21.83 2.72
CA SER A 14 26.87 -20.44 2.41
C SER A 14 26.89 -20.15 0.90
N LEU A 15 27.81 -20.73 0.15
CA LEU A 15 27.88 -20.63 -1.31
C LEU A 15 26.73 -21.35 -2.02
N VAL A 16 26.35 -22.54 -1.53
CA VAL A 16 25.21 -23.30 -2.09
C VAL A 16 23.88 -22.60 -1.80
N SER A 17 23.74 -21.97 -0.62
CA SER A 17 22.54 -21.19 -0.29
C SER A 17 22.40 -19.94 -1.16
N SER A 18 23.49 -19.26 -1.48
CA SER A 18 23.51 -18.09 -2.37
C SER A 18 23.21 -18.47 -3.83
N ALA A 19 23.69 -19.61 -4.30
CA ALA A 19 23.44 -20.09 -5.65
C ALA A 19 21.99 -20.55 -5.87
N ALA A 20 21.37 -21.13 -4.85
CA ALA A 20 19.96 -21.55 -4.91
C ALA A 20 18.98 -20.35 -5.02
N ASP A 21 19.33 -19.22 -4.40
CA ASP A 21 18.50 -18.00 -4.46
C ASP A 21 18.69 -17.24 -5.79
N ALA A 22 19.88 -17.31 -6.38
CA ALA A 22 20.17 -16.70 -7.69
C ALA A 22 19.43 -17.37 -8.86
N ASN A 23 19.05 -18.64 -8.70
CA ASN A 23 18.35 -19.42 -9.75
C ASN A 23 16.83 -19.46 -9.59
N ARG A 24 16.28 -18.81 -8.55
CA ARG A 24 14.83 -18.76 -8.31
C ARG A 24 14.16 -17.75 -9.24
N LYS A 25 13.14 -18.20 -9.98
CA LYS A 25 12.30 -17.31 -10.78
C LYS A 25 11.60 -16.26 -9.91
N PHE A 26 11.37 -15.08 -10.46
CA PHE A 26 10.49 -14.11 -9.82
C PHE A 26 9.08 -14.70 -9.69
N THR A 27 8.49 -14.63 -8.51
CA THR A 27 7.16 -15.15 -8.25
C THR A 27 6.19 -13.99 -8.06
N LEU A 28 5.24 -13.87 -8.99
CA LEU A 28 4.14 -12.91 -8.94
C LEU A 28 2.88 -13.63 -8.45
N CYS A 29 2.29 -13.14 -7.36
CA CYS A 29 0.98 -13.60 -6.91
C CYS A 29 -0.10 -12.60 -7.34
N ILE A 30 -1.07 -13.07 -8.13
CA ILE A 30 -2.24 -12.33 -8.58
C ILE A 30 -3.45 -12.84 -7.81
N ASP A 31 -4.16 -11.93 -7.14
CA ASP A 31 -5.33 -12.21 -6.34
C ASP A 31 -6.57 -11.56 -6.95
N PRO A 32 -7.38 -12.30 -7.72
CA PRO A 32 -8.69 -11.80 -8.13
C PRO A 32 -9.60 -11.72 -6.90
N GLY A 33 -9.95 -10.51 -6.45
CA GLY A 33 -10.79 -10.29 -5.26
C GLY A 33 -12.14 -10.99 -5.35
N HIS A 34 -12.73 -11.32 -4.18
CA HIS A 34 -14.02 -12.01 -4.06
C HIS A 34 -14.05 -13.41 -4.71
N GLY A 35 -15.25 -13.94 -4.99
CA GLY A 35 -15.43 -15.25 -5.66
C GLY A 35 -16.43 -16.15 -4.95
N GLY A 36 -17.06 -17.07 -5.68
CA GLY A 36 -18.05 -18.00 -5.17
C GLY A 36 -19.23 -17.28 -4.53
N LYS A 37 -19.47 -17.56 -3.24
CA LYS A 37 -20.52 -16.94 -2.42
C LYS A 37 -20.32 -15.44 -2.13
N ASP A 38 -19.09 -14.97 -2.24
CA ASP A 38 -18.74 -13.55 -2.11
C ASP A 38 -18.76 -12.90 -3.49
N THR A 39 -19.80 -12.16 -3.79
CA THR A 39 -19.97 -11.50 -5.09
C THR A 39 -19.15 -10.22 -5.23
N GLY A 40 -18.66 -9.66 -4.12
CA GLY A 40 -18.22 -8.27 -4.08
C GLY A 40 -19.37 -7.30 -4.33
N ALA A 41 -19.04 -6.11 -4.75
CA ALA A 41 -20.03 -5.07 -5.04
C ALA A 41 -20.93 -5.46 -6.22
N PRO A 42 -22.27 -5.26 -6.11
CA PRO A 42 -23.18 -5.44 -7.23
C PRO A 42 -23.20 -4.21 -8.12
N GLY A 43 -23.15 -4.42 -9.43
CA GLY A 43 -23.49 -3.45 -10.46
C GLY A 43 -24.96 -3.61 -10.89
N SER A 44 -25.35 -2.93 -11.96
CA SER A 44 -26.68 -3.05 -12.55
C SER A 44 -26.83 -4.31 -13.42
N LYS A 45 -25.77 -4.82 -13.99
CA LYS A 45 -25.74 -5.95 -14.94
C LYS A 45 -24.66 -6.98 -14.64
N SER A 46 -23.72 -6.66 -13.76
CA SER A 46 -22.57 -7.50 -13.44
C SER A 46 -22.27 -7.46 -11.96
N VAL A 47 -21.33 -8.29 -11.52
CA VAL A 47 -20.84 -8.31 -10.14
C VAL A 47 -19.31 -8.22 -10.15
N GLU A 48 -18.76 -7.60 -9.14
CA GLU A 48 -17.34 -7.29 -9.01
C GLU A 48 -16.44 -8.51 -9.21
N LYS A 49 -16.74 -9.66 -8.60
CA LYS A 49 -15.94 -10.88 -8.67
C LYS A 49 -15.62 -11.32 -10.11
N ASN A 50 -16.53 -11.06 -11.06
CA ASN A 50 -16.37 -11.47 -12.44
C ASN A 50 -15.44 -10.53 -13.21
N ILE A 51 -15.56 -9.22 -12.95
CA ILE A 51 -14.67 -8.19 -13.52
C ILE A 51 -13.24 -8.43 -13.01
N ASN A 52 -13.08 -8.60 -11.70
CA ASN A 52 -11.80 -8.84 -11.06
C ASN A 52 -11.10 -10.06 -11.66
N LEU A 53 -11.83 -11.17 -11.83
CA LEU A 53 -11.29 -12.39 -12.43
C LEU A 53 -10.87 -12.17 -13.91
N SER A 54 -11.70 -11.47 -14.66
CA SER A 54 -11.44 -11.20 -16.10
C SER A 54 -10.14 -10.42 -16.30
N VAL A 55 -9.99 -9.31 -15.59
CA VAL A 55 -8.78 -8.45 -15.68
C VAL A 55 -7.55 -9.17 -15.13
N ALA A 56 -7.66 -9.84 -13.98
CA ALA A 56 -6.56 -10.56 -13.37
C ALA A 56 -6.01 -11.68 -14.26
N LEU A 57 -6.90 -12.45 -14.90
CA LEU A 57 -6.49 -13.49 -15.84
C LEU A 57 -5.90 -12.90 -17.13
N ALA A 58 -6.44 -11.79 -17.64
CA ALA A 58 -5.87 -11.10 -18.79
C ALA A 58 -4.45 -10.60 -18.50
N PHE A 59 -4.25 -9.94 -17.35
CA PHE A 59 -2.93 -9.52 -16.89
C PHE A 59 -1.95 -10.69 -16.74
N GLY A 60 -2.37 -11.76 -16.09
CA GLY A 60 -1.51 -12.93 -15.92
C GLY A 60 -1.10 -13.57 -17.24
N ARG A 61 -2.00 -13.63 -18.25
CA ARG A 61 -1.62 -14.09 -19.60
C ARG A 61 -0.53 -13.23 -20.26
N TYR A 62 -0.55 -11.90 -20.05
CA TYR A 62 0.54 -11.03 -20.52
C TYR A 62 1.87 -11.41 -19.87
N VAL A 63 1.90 -11.66 -18.56
CA VAL A 63 3.12 -12.06 -17.84
C VAL A 63 3.59 -13.43 -18.29
N GLU A 64 2.70 -14.43 -18.31
CA GLU A 64 3.02 -15.81 -18.71
C GLU A 64 3.60 -15.92 -20.11
N ARG A 65 3.12 -15.07 -21.05
CA ARG A 65 3.60 -15.06 -22.44
C ARG A 65 4.93 -14.33 -22.64
N ASN A 66 5.17 -13.27 -21.88
CA ASN A 66 6.25 -12.33 -22.18
C ASN A 66 7.40 -12.37 -21.15
N CYS A 67 7.21 -13.04 -20.01
CA CYS A 67 8.20 -13.11 -18.93
C CYS A 67 8.49 -14.56 -18.53
N PRO A 68 9.33 -15.31 -19.28
CA PRO A 68 9.57 -16.74 -19.07
C PRO A 68 10.31 -17.03 -17.74
N ASP A 69 10.94 -16.04 -17.14
CA ASP A 69 11.62 -16.10 -15.82
C ASP A 69 10.68 -15.73 -14.66
N VAL A 70 9.37 -15.56 -14.92
CA VAL A 70 8.36 -15.28 -13.90
C VAL A 70 7.48 -16.51 -13.69
N THR A 71 7.25 -16.85 -12.43
CA THR A 71 6.21 -17.80 -12.02
C THR A 71 4.98 -17.04 -11.59
N VAL A 72 3.87 -17.22 -12.31
CA VAL A 72 2.59 -16.61 -11.94
C VAL A 72 1.81 -17.56 -11.06
N VAL A 73 1.42 -17.09 -9.88
CA VAL A 73 0.57 -17.78 -8.90
C VAL A 73 -0.74 -16.99 -8.82
N TYR A 74 -1.86 -17.69 -8.84
CA TYR A 74 -3.17 -17.07 -8.64
C TYR A 74 -3.78 -17.60 -7.34
N THR A 75 -4.47 -16.76 -6.60
CA THR A 75 -5.28 -17.22 -5.45
C THR A 75 -6.50 -17.99 -5.94
N ARG A 76 -7.10 -17.59 -7.08
CA ARG A 76 -8.13 -18.33 -7.81
C ARG A 76 -8.01 -18.08 -9.33
N LYS A 77 -8.43 -19.07 -10.11
CA LYS A 77 -8.57 -18.97 -11.58
C LYS A 77 -10.02 -19.17 -12.06
N THR A 78 -10.91 -19.48 -11.13
CA THR A 78 -12.34 -19.76 -11.38
C THR A 78 -13.19 -19.02 -10.36
N ASP A 79 -14.50 -19.13 -10.46
CA ASP A 79 -15.43 -18.53 -9.51
C ASP A 79 -15.58 -19.37 -8.24
N VAL A 80 -14.57 -19.31 -7.37
CA VAL A 80 -14.52 -19.98 -6.07
C VAL A 80 -14.25 -18.98 -4.95
N PHE A 81 -14.82 -19.22 -3.77
CA PHE A 81 -14.54 -18.41 -2.58
C PHE A 81 -13.23 -18.83 -1.94
N ILE A 82 -12.34 -17.86 -1.74
CA ILE A 82 -11.08 -18.03 -1.00
C ILE A 82 -11.09 -17.03 0.16
N PRO A 83 -10.96 -17.45 1.43
CA PRO A 83 -10.84 -16.56 2.58
C PRO A 83 -9.67 -15.58 2.46
N LEU A 84 -9.78 -14.38 3.04
CA LEU A 84 -8.73 -13.35 2.91
C LEU A 84 -7.38 -13.83 3.47
N TYR A 85 -7.38 -14.53 4.62
CA TYR A 85 -6.16 -15.09 5.19
C TYR A 85 -5.49 -16.10 4.26
N GLU A 86 -6.28 -16.93 3.58
CA GLU A 86 -5.75 -17.98 2.68
C GLU A 86 -5.13 -17.37 1.42
N ARG A 87 -5.65 -16.26 0.91
CA ARG A 87 -5.05 -15.51 -0.22
C ARG A 87 -3.62 -15.09 0.09
N ALA A 88 -3.43 -14.47 1.26
CA ALA A 88 -2.10 -14.10 1.72
C ALA A 88 -1.20 -15.32 2.00
N GLU A 89 -1.75 -16.39 2.59
CA GLU A 89 -1.01 -17.62 2.82
C GLU A 89 -0.53 -18.29 1.52
N ILE A 90 -1.35 -18.29 0.47
CA ILE A 90 -0.94 -18.78 -0.86
C ILE A 90 0.31 -18.03 -1.32
N ALA A 91 0.30 -16.70 -1.26
CA ALA A 91 1.44 -15.87 -1.64
C ALA A 91 2.66 -16.14 -0.75
N ASN A 92 2.47 -16.21 0.57
CA ASN A 92 3.54 -16.42 1.55
C ASN A 92 4.18 -17.81 1.38
N ARG A 93 3.39 -18.89 1.24
CA ARG A 93 3.91 -20.26 1.01
C ARG A 93 4.69 -20.37 -0.30
N LYS A 94 4.25 -19.64 -1.34
CA LYS A 94 4.94 -19.61 -2.63
C LYS A 94 6.14 -18.67 -2.64
N LYS A 95 6.41 -17.97 -1.51
CA LYS A 95 7.49 -16.98 -1.38
C LYS A 95 7.41 -15.95 -2.51
N ALA A 96 6.21 -15.41 -2.75
CA ALA A 96 6.01 -14.43 -3.80
C ALA A 96 6.89 -13.20 -3.59
N ASP A 97 7.39 -12.64 -4.68
CA ASP A 97 8.19 -11.41 -4.68
C ASP A 97 7.30 -10.16 -4.76
N LEU A 98 6.06 -10.33 -5.26
CA LEU A 98 5.05 -9.27 -5.38
C LEU A 98 3.65 -9.88 -5.29
N PHE A 99 2.74 -9.20 -4.60
CA PHE A 99 1.33 -9.54 -4.49
C PHE A 99 0.46 -8.40 -5.03
N ILE A 100 -0.50 -8.72 -5.89
CA ILE A 100 -1.46 -7.76 -6.45
C ILE A 100 -2.87 -8.31 -6.25
N SER A 101 -3.70 -7.60 -5.47
CA SER A 101 -5.12 -7.88 -5.35
C SER A 101 -5.90 -6.99 -6.32
N VAL A 102 -6.82 -7.58 -7.08
CA VAL A 102 -7.59 -6.91 -8.14
C VAL A 102 -9.04 -6.81 -7.71
N HIS A 103 -9.53 -5.59 -7.60
CA HIS A 103 -10.87 -5.22 -7.13
C HIS A 103 -11.55 -4.19 -8.03
N THR A 104 -12.83 -3.96 -7.79
CA THR A 104 -13.65 -2.98 -8.50
C THR A 104 -14.49 -2.22 -7.49
N ASN A 105 -14.23 -0.93 -7.35
CA ASN A 105 -14.82 -0.06 -6.35
C ASN A 105 -16.35 0.14 -6.54
N ALA A 106 -17.01 0.52 -5.45
CA ALA A 106 -18.40 0.95 -5.46
C ALA A 106 -18.64 2.00 -4.38
N LEU A 107 -19.43 3.02 -4.69
CA LEU A 107 -19.86 4.01 -3.71
C LEU A 107 -21.38 4.01 -3.61
N LYS A 108 -21.87 3.84 -2.38
CA LYS A 108 -23.30 3.87 -2.09
C LYS A 108 -23.87 5.27 -2.32
N GLY A 109 -24.90 5.37 -3.16
CA GLY A 109 -25.58 6.65 -3.43
C GLY A 109 -24.82 7.61 -4.34
N ASN A 110 -23.66 7.22 -4.87
CA ASN A 110 -22.93 8.01 -5.85
C ASN A 110 -22.72 7.20 -7.14
N HIS A 111 -23.34 7.66 -8.22
CA HIS A 111 -23.33 7.01 -9.53
C HIS A 111 -22.54 7.83 -10.59
N SER A 112 -21.70 8.74 -10.16
CA SER A 112 -20.90 9.62 -11.03
C SER A 112 -19.39 9.45 -10.86
N MET A 113 -18.95 8.70 -9.85
CA MET A 113 -17.52 8.48 -9.60
C MET A 113 -16.90 7.62 -10.69
N ARG A 114 -15.68 8.00 -11.09
CA ARG A 114 -14.92 7.34 -12.17
C ARG A 114 -13.44 7.32 -11.85
N GLY A 115 -12.73 6.34 -12.37
CA GLY A 115 -11.28 6.33 -12.37
C GLY A 115 -10.68 5.13 -11.65
N PHE A 116 -9.36 5.07 -11.71
CA PHE A 116 -8.53 3.99 -11.18
C PHE A 116 -7.82 4.45 -9.89
N GLU A 117 -7.80 3.59 -8.89
CA GLU A 117 -7.16 3.82 -7.59
C GLU A 117 -6.25 2.66 -7.22
N THR A 118 -5.26 2.93 -6.37
CA THR A 118 -4.44 1.88 -5.76
C THR A 118 -4.32 2.09 -4.26
N TYR A 119 -4.30 0.98 -3.55
CA TYR A 119 -4.19 0.94 -2.10
C TYR A 119 -2.98 0.15 -1.68
N THR A 120 -2.23 0.70 -0.72
CA THR A 120 -1.16 0.01 -0.01
C THR A 120 -1.52 -0.07 1.47
N LEU A 121 -0.85 -0.96 2.20
CA LEU A 121 -1.08 -1.06 3.63
C LEU A 121 -0.70 0.23 4.35
N GLY A 122 -1.53 0.65 5.29
CA GLY A 122 -1.32 1.81 6.14
C GLY A 122 -2.34 1.88 7.26
N ASP A 123 -2.16 2.83 8.17
CA ASP A 123 -3.06 3.00 9.32
C ASP A 123 -4.38 3.71 8.97
N GLY A 124 -4.52 4.19 7.74
CA GLY A 124 -5.71 4.90 7.27
C GLY A 124 -5.98 6.23 7.96
N ARG A 125 -5.08 6.74 8.81
CA ARG A 125 -5.32 7.94 9.64
C ARG A 125 -4.82 9.23 9.02
N SER A 126 -3.80 9.18 8.19
CA SER A 126 -3.24 10.37 7.57
C SER A 126 -4.07 10.77 6.34
N HIS A 127 -4.94 11.77 6.49
CA HIS A 127 -5.68 12.44 5.41
C HIS A 127 -6.63 11.54 4.61
N ALA A 128 -7.12 10.44 5.19
CA ALA A 128 -8.08 9.56 4.53
C ALA A 128 -9.41 10.31 4.31
N LYS A 129 -9.78 10.47 3.04
CA LYS A 129 -11.13 10.85 2.68
C LYS A 129 -12.09 9.78 3.21
N VAL A 130 -13.30 10.18 3.59
CA VAL A 130 -14.36 9.26 4.06
C VAL A 130 -14.57 8.10 3.09
N GLU A 131 -14.46 8.36 1.79
CA GLU A 131 -14.58 7.39 0.70
C GLU A 131 -13.57 6.23 0.82
N ASN A 132 -12.30 6.55 1.16
CA ASN A 132 -11.25 5.52 1.30
C ASN A 132 -11.47 4.62 2.52
N LEU A 133 -12.10 5.14 3.57
CA LEU A 133 -12.47 4.34 4.74
C LEU A 133 -13.61 3.36 4.41
N GLU A 134 -14.56 3.77 3.58
CA GLU A 134 -15.65 2.91 3.13
C GLU A 134 -15.15 1.75 2.28
N VAL A 135 -14.13 1.96 1.42
CA VAL A 135 -13.45 0.88 0.69
C VAL A 135 -12.86 -0.13 1.68
N ALA A 136 -12.08 0.32 2.66
CA ALA A 136 -11.46 -0.59 3.63
C ALA A 136 -12.51 -1.37 4.44
N LYS A 137 -13.61 -0.74 4.83
CA LYS A 137 -14.70 -1.41 5.55
C LYS A 137 -15.37 -2.47 4.68
N ARG A 138 -15.63 -2.16 3.42
CA ARG A 138 -16.26 -3.09 2.46
C ARG A 138 -15.36 -4.30 2.25
N GLU A 139 -14.09 -4.09 1.91
CA GLU A 139 -13.14 -5.18 1.63
C GLU A 139 -12.87 -6.05 2.87
N ASN A 140 -12.76 -5.45 4.04
CA ASN A 140 -12.57 -6.19 5.29
C ASN A 140 -13.84 -6.90 5.77
N SER A 141 -15.04 -6.52 5.32
CA SER A 141 -16.30 -7.16 5.74
C SER A 141 -16.41 -8.62 5.29
N VAL A 142 -15.66 -9.02 4.26
CA VAL A 142 -15.56 -10.40 3.78
C VAL A 142 -15.07 -11.36 4.89
N ILE A 143 -14.33 -10.89 5.88
CA ILE A 143 -13.93 -11.65 7.07
C ILE A 143 -15.15 -12.31 7.74
N LEU A 144 -16.28 -11.65 7.77
CA LEU A 144 -17.52 -12.16 8.39
C LEU A 144 -18.11 -13.37 7.65
N LEU A 145 -17.74 -13.62 6.41
CA LEU A 145 -18.13 -14.78 5.62
C LEU A 145 -17.25 -16.02 5.88
N GLU A 146 -16.16 -15.85 6.63
CA GLU A 146 -15.19 -16.90 6.94
C GLU A 146 -15.61 -17.65 8.21
N LYS A 147 -15.61 -19.01 8.17
CA LYS A 147 -16.15 -19.82 9.26
C LYS A 147 -15.36 -19.64 10.58
N ASP A 148 -14.03 -19.54 10.50
CA ASP A 148 -13.13 -19.50 11.66
C ASP A 148 -12.36 -18.17 11.76
N TYR A 149 -12.97 -17.07 11.35
CA TYR A 149 -12.32 -15.77 11.24
C TYR A 149 -11.63 -15.32 12.55
N LYS A 150 -12.19 -15.63 13.71
CA LYS A 150 -11.63 -15.27 15.02
C LYS A 150 -10.25 -15.90 15.29
N GLN A 151 -9.98 -17.07 14.71
CA GLN A 151 -8.70 -17.77 14.86
C GLN A 151 -7.61 -17.16 13.98
N HIS A 152 -7.98 -16.73 12.77
CA HIS A 152 -7.04 -16.19 11.78
C HIS A 152 -6.73 -14.70 11.99
N TYR A 153 -7.67 -13.96 12.56
CA TYR A 153 -7.54 -12.50 12.78
C TYR A 153 -7.48 -12.14 14.26
N VAL A 154 -6.79 -12.93 15.06
CA VAL A 154 -6.61 -12.67 16.50
C VAL A 154 -6.06 -11.26 16.71
N GLY A 155 -6.83 -10.42 17.41
CA GLY A 155 -6.50 -9.01 17.65
C GLY A 155 -6.80 -8.07 16.48
N PHE A 156 -7.47 -8.54 15.43
CA PHE A 156 -8.08 -7.69 14.43
C PHE A 156 -9.53 -7.39 14.81
N ASP A 157 -9.79 -6.12 15.08
CA ASP A 157 -11.14 -5.56 15.11
C ASP A 157 -11.14 -4.41 14.11
N PRO A 158 -11.94 -4.47 13.03
CA PRO A 158 -12.01 -3.39 12.04
C PRO A 158 -12.45 -2.06 12.67
N ASN A 159 -13.08 -2.10 13.85
CA ASN A 159 -13.53 -0.93 14.59
C ASN A 159 -12.56 -0.49 15.69
N SER A 160 -11.49 -1.25 15.98
CA SER A 160 -10.53 -0.96 17.04
C SER A 160 -9.26 -0.28 16.50
N PRO A 161 -8.90 0.89 17.05
CA PRO A 161 -7.60 1.53 16.77
C PRO A 161 -6.40 0.66 17.14
N GLU A 162 -6.54 -0.22 18.15
CA GLU A 162 -5.47 -1.08 18.62
C GLU A 162 -5.09 -2.18 17.64
N SER A 163 -6.01 -2.65 16.80
CA SER A 163 -5.70 -3.65 15.78
C SER A 163 -4.75 -3.12 14.71
N ASN A 164 -4.65 -1.80 14.57
CA ASN A 164 -3.74 -1.13 13.63
C ASN A 164 -2.29 -1.07 14.12
N ILE A 165 -2.08 -1.22 15.43
CA ILE A 165 -0.77 -1.03 16.10
C ILE A 165 0.23 -2.14 15.77
N MET A 166 -0.24 -3.35 15.51
CA MET A 166 0.62 -4.53 15.38
C MET A 166 1.35 -4.64 14.04
N PHE A 167 0.94 -3.89 13.04
CA PHE A 167 1.40 -4.07 11.66
C PHE A 167 2.41 -3.05 11.15
N GLU A 168 2.61 -1.93 11.85
CA GLU A 168 3.61 -0.92 11.47
C GLU A 168 5.05 -1.47 11.46
N PHE A 169 5.31 -2.55 12.20
CA PHE A 169 6.67 -3.02 12.48
C PHE A 169 7.27 -3.93 11.41
N ILE A 170 6.46 -4.65 10.63
CA ILE A 170 6.97 -5.66 9.68
C ILE A 170 7.25 -5.04 8.31
N GLN A 171 6.82 -3.81 8.04
CA GLN A 171 6.63 -3.37 6.66
C GLN A 171 7.43 -2.17 6.14
N ASP A 172 8.33 -1.55 6.86
CA ASP A 172 9.03 -0.37 6.32
C ASP A 172 9.69 -0.64 4.96
N LYS A 173 10.35 -1.78 4.80
CA LYS A 173 10.98 -2.16 3.53
C LYS A 173 9.97 -2.51 2.44
N ASN A 174 8.91 -3.22 2.79
CA ASN A 174 7.87 -3.63 1.84
C ASN A 174 6.95 -2.47 1.49
N LEU A 175 6.64 -1.58 2.42
CA LEU A 175 5.77 -0.43 2.21
C LEU A 175 6.31 0.52 1.15
N THR A 176 7.58 0.89 1.21
CA THR A 176 8.21 1.76 0.20
C THR A 176 8.07 1.16 -1.20
N ARG A 177 8.39 -0.12 -1.36
CA ARG A 177 8.26 -0.82 -2.64
C ARG A 177 6.82 -0.95 -3.09
N SER A 178 5.89 -1.16 -2.16
CA SER A 178 4.44 -1.21 -2.44
C SER A 178 3.93 0.12 -2.98
N ILE A 179 4.31 1.25 -2.32
CA ILE A 179 3.93 2.60 -2.77
C ILE A 179 4.52 2.93 -4.14
N GLU A 180 5.78 2.57 -4.39
CA GLU A 180 6.39 2.81 -5.70
C GLU A 180 5.70 1.99 -6.80
N PHE A 181 5.38 0.73 -6.53
CA PHE A 181 4.62 -0.09 -7.46
C PHE A 181 3.21 0.46 -7.70
N ALA A 182 2.52 0.89 -6.66
CA ALA A 182 1.21 1.53 -6.77
C ALA A 182 1.25 2.80 -7.64
N LYS A 183 2.31 3.62 -7.55
CA LYS A 183 2.53 4.77 -8.44
C LYS A 183 2.75 4.37 -9.89
N MET A 184 3.50 3.28 -10.14
CA MET A 184 3.68 2.73 -11.48
C MET A 184 2.35 2.25 -12.06
N LEU A 185 1.51 1.57 -11.27
CA LEU A 185 0.16 1.16 -11.66
C LEU A 185 -0.71 2.35 -12.05
N GLN A 186 -0.76 3.41 -11.22
CA GLN A 186 -1.49 4.63 -11.54
C GLN A 186 -1.07 5.21 -12.89
N THR A 187 0.23 5.30 -13.13
CA THR A 187 0.77 5.86 -14.38
C THR A 187 0.38 5.02 -15.59
N HIS A 188 0.64 3.72 -15.54
CA HIS A 188 0.49 2.85 -16.70
C HIS A 188 -0.96 2.49 -17.00
N VAL A 189 -1.77 2.18 -15.99
CA VAL A 189 -3.18 1.81 -16.19
C VAL A 189 -4.00 3.01 -16.63
N CYS A 190 -3.82 4.17 -15.98
CA CYS A 190 -4.56 5.39 -16.36
C CYS A 190 -4.27 5.79 -17.79
N ARG A 191 -3.02 5.65 -18.25
CA ARG A 191 -2.64 5.94 -19.64
C ARG A 191 -3.18 4.88 -20.63
N ALA A 192 -2.97 3.59 -20.35
CA ALA A 192 -3.32 2.51 -21.25
C ALA A 192 -4.84 2.37 -21.48
N ALA A 193 -5.64 2.59 -20.43
CA ALA A 193 -7.08 2.45 -20.47
C ALA A 193 -7.84 3.80 -20.44
N ASN A 194 -7.14 4.92 -20.60
CA ASN A 194 -7.68 6.27 -20.53
C ASN A 194 -8.55 6.50 -19.28
N ARG A 195 -7.97 6.21 -18.10
CA ARG A 195 -8.67 6.30 -16.81
C ARG A 195 -8.32 7.56 -16.03
N PRO A 196 -9.28 8.26 -15.41
CA PRO A 196 -8.96 9.28 -14.43
C PRO A 196 -8.09 8.70 -13.31
N ASN A 197 -6.99 9.40 -12.99
CA ASN A 197 -6.09 9.01 -11.92
C ASN A 197 -6.66 9.49 -10.57
N LYS A 198 -7.04 8.56 -9.70
CA LYS A 198 -7.57 8.85 -8.37
C LYS A 198 -6.50 8.78 -7.26
N GLY A 199 -5.31 8.34 -7.61
CA GLY A 199 -4.15 8.36 -6.72
C GLY A 199 -3.86 7.05 -5.99
N VAL A 200 -2.83 7.13 -5.15
CA VAL A 200 -2.37 6.05 -4.28
C VAL A 200 -2.78 6.37 -2.86
N HIS A 201 -3.44 5.43 -2.21
CA HIS A 201 -3.97 5.55 -0.85
C HIS A 201 -3.34 4.52 0.08
N GLN A 202 -3.38 4.80 1.37
CA GLN A 202 -2.95 3.87 2.40
C GLN A 202 -4.15 3.52 3.28
N GLN A 203 -4.43 2.21 3.40
CA GLN A 203 -5.56 1.72 4.19
C GLN A 203 -5.21 0.40 4.89
N ASN A 204 -5.88 0.13 6.01
CA ASN A 204 -5.73 -1.12 6.73
C ASN A 204 -6.58 -2.24 6.09
N LEU A 205 -6.09 -2.75 4.97
CA LEU A 205 -6.73 -3.84 4.24
C LEU A 205 -6.23 -5.20 4.75
N ALA A 206 -7.15 -6.06 5.17
CA ALA A 206 -6.83 -7.35 5.79
C ALA A 206 -6.00 -8.24 4.85
N VAL A 207 -6.34 -8.29 3.57
CA VAL A 207 -5.62 -9.09 2.57
C VAL A 207 -4.16 -8.66 2.41
N LEU A 208 -3.88 -7.36 2.45
CA LEU A 208 -2.52 -6.83 2.34
C LEU A 208 -1.72 -7.01 3.63
N ARG A 209 -2.39 -6.93 4.77
CA ARG A 209 -1.78 -7.00 6.08
C ARG A 209 -1.10 -8.34 6.37
N LEU A 210 -1.64 -9.42 5.83
CA LEU A 210 -1.17 -10.78 6.06
C LEU A 210 -0.07 -11.21 5.08
N THR A 211 0.26 -10.38 4.08
CA THR A 211 1.34 -10.65 3.11
C THR A 211 2.72 -10.34 3.69
N SER A 212 3.73 -11.10 3.29
CA SER A 212 5.13 -10.92 3.72
C SER A 212 6.03 -10.30 2.65
N MET A 213 5.46 -9.88 1.52
CA MET A 213 6.14 -9.27 0.38
C MET A 213 5.51 -7.90 0.05
N PRO A 214 6.12 -7.08 -0.83
CA PRO A 214 5.47 -5.91 -1.39
C PRO A 214 4.11 -6.24 -1.97
N ALA A 215 3.09 -5.46 -1.60
CA ALA A 215 1.70 -5.76 -1.92
C ALA A 215 0.88 -4.49 -2.16
N CYS A 216 -0.05 -4.55 -3.11
CA CYS A 216 -1.07 -3.53 -3.29
C CYS A 216 -2.40 -4.14 -3.72
N LEU A 217 -3.47 -3.38 -3.48
CA LEU A 217 -4.80 -3.63 -4.01
C LEU A 217 -5.11 -2.53 -5.02
N ILE A 218 -5.66 -2.93 -6.16
CA ILE A 218 -6.08 -2.00 -7.21
C ILE A 218 -7.61 -2.00 -7.33
N GLU A 219 -8.17 -0.82 -7.50
CA GLU A 219 -9.59 -0.59 -7.79
C GLU A 219 -9.70 -0.13 -9.25
N LEU A 220 -10.21 -1.02 -10.10
CA LEU A 220 -10.23 -0.83 -11.56
C LEU A 220 -11.13 0.32 -12.03
N GLY A 221 -12.15 0.63 -11.25
CA GLY A 221 -13.16 1.64 -11.51
C GLY A 221 -14.34 1.48 -10.55
N TYR A 222 -15.45 2.14 -10.83
CA TYR A 222 -16.62 2.18 -9.93
C TYR A 222 -17.81 1.45 -10.56
N ILE A 223 -18.06 0.19 -10.14
CA ILE A 223 -19.19 -0.61 -10.67
C ILE A 223 -20.55 0.03 -10.39
N SER A 224 -20.65 0.89 -9.37
CA SER A 224 -21.85 1.66 -9.04
C SER A 224 -22.20 2.75 -10.05
N THR A 225 -21.27 3.08 -10.98
CA THR A 225 -21.46 4.07 -12.05
C THR A 225 -21.75 3.35 -13.37
N PRO A 226 -22.92 3.53 -14.01
CA PRO A 226 -23.31 2.72 -15.18
C PRO A 226 -22.34 2.77 -16.37
N GLU A 227 -21.69 3.92 -16.62
CA GLU A 227 -20.69 4.04 -17.67
C GLU A 227 -19.41 3.29 -17.35
N GLU A 228 -19.00 3.31 -16.07
CA GLU A 228 -17.86 2.55 -15.57
C GLU A 228 -18.13 1.04 -15.65
N GLU A 229 -19.33 0.60 -15.23
CA GLU A 229 -19.72 -0.81 -15.31
C GLU A 229 -19.66 -1.32 -16.75
N ARG A 230 -20.16 -0.53 -17.72
CA ARG A 230 -20.06 -0.90 -19.16
C ARG A 230 -18.62 -1.03 -19.62
N MET A 231 -17.79 -0.06 -19.26
CA MET A 231 -16.37 -0.02 -19.58
C MET A 231 -15.61 -1.19 -18.95
N LEU A 232 -15.87 -1.51 -17.66
CA LEU A 232 -15.24 -2.59 -16.93
C LEU A 232 -15.57 -4.00 -17.50
N ASN A 233 -16.69 -4.12 -18.21
CA ASN A 233 -17.10 -5.35 -18.91
C ASN A 233 -16.73 -5.37 -20.40
N ASP A 234 -16.20 -4.28 -20.96
CA ASP A 234 -15.74 -4.21 -22.33
C ASP A 234 -14.40 -4.93 -22.52
N LYS A 235 -14.33 -5.84 -23.50
CA LYS A 235 -13.14 -6.68 -23.73
C LYS A 235 -11.89 -5.87 -24.06
N ALA A 236 -12.04 -4.81 -24.85
CA ALA A 236 -10.90 -3.96 -25.24
C ALA A 236 -10.39 -3.18 -24.01
N GLN A 237 -11.29 -2.70 -23.17
CA GLN A 237 -10.92 -2.00 -21.94
C GLN A 237 -10.31 -2.94 -20.90
N VAL A 238 -10.83 -4.16 -20.75
CA VAL A 238 -10.21 -5.20 -19.92
C VAL A 238 -8.78 -5.47 -20.39
N ASP A 239 -8.55 -5.59 -21.69
CA ASP A 239 -7.22 -5.81 -22.26
C ASP A 239 -6.30 -4.59 -22.04
N ASN A 240 -6.79 -3.39 -22.27
CA ASN A 240 -6.05 -2.14 -22.00
C ASN A 240 -5.63 -2.02 -20.53
N MET A 241 -6.53 -2.29 -19.60
CA MET A 241 -6.22 -2.30 -18.16
C MET A 241 -5.17 -3.37 -17.82
N ALA A 242 -5.35 -4.59 -18.33
CA ALA A 242 -4.42 -5.70 -18.13
C ALA A 242 -3.01 -5.38 -18.66
N ARG A 243 -2.91 -4.74 -19.82
CA ARG A 243 -1.65 -4.29 -20.40
C ARG A 243 -1.02 -3.16 -19.59
N GLY A 244 -1.82 -2.23 -19.09
CA GLY A 244 -1.33 -1.19 -18.18
C GLY A 244 -0.75 -1.79 -16.89
N ILE A 245 -1.42 -2.79 -16.28
CA ILE A 245 -0.92 -3.51 -15.11
C ILE A 245 0.38 -4.27 -15.46
N TYR A 246 0.44 -4.93 -16.61
CA TYR A 246 1.63 -5.60 -17.11
C TYR A 246 2.82 -4.63 -17.28
N ASN A 247 2.60 -3.46 -17.87
CA ASN A 247 3.67 -2.46 -18.04
C ASN A 247 4.20 -1.95 -16.69
N ALA A 248 3.31 -1.73 -15.72
CA ALA A 248 3.72 -1.38 -14.35
C ALA A 248 4.52 -2.50 -13.69
N PHE A 249 4.09 -3.76 -13.86
CA PHE A 249 4.81 -4.93 -13.36
C PHE A 249 6.21 -5.05 -13.96
N VAL A 250 6.33 -4.90 -15.28
CA VAL A 250 7.63 -4.95 -15.98
C VAL A 250 8.56 -3.85 -15.47
N GLN A 251 8.05 -2.62 -15.31
CA GLN A 251 8.84 -1.52 -14.76
C GLN A 251 9.30 -1.81 -13.33
N TYR A 252 8.42 -2.35 -12.49
CA TYR A 252 8.76 -2.75 -11.13
C TYR A 252 9.81 -3.86 -11.10
N LYS A 253 9.60 -4.92 -11.88
CA LYS A 253 10.54 -6.05 -11.98
C LYS A 253 11.91 -5.59 -12.47
N ASN A 254 11.98 -4.77 -13.52
CA ASN A 254 13.23 -4.18 -14.02
C ASN A 254 13.98 -3.37 -12.96
N LYS A 255 13.25 -2.71 -12.06
CA LYS A 255 13.87 -1.90 -10.99
C LYS A 255 14.36 -2.73 -9.81
N TYR A 256 13.65 -3.81 -9.44
CA TYR A 256 13.85 -4.47 -8.16
C TYR A 256 14.31 -5.92 -8.23
N ASP A 257 14.19 -6.58 -9.39
CA ASP A 257 14.68 -7.95 -9.56
C ASP A 257 16.14 -7.95 -10.01
N THR A 258 17.03 -8.10 -9.04
CA THR A 258 18.48 -8.15 -9.29
C THR A 258 18.96 -9.43 -9.96
N ARG A 259 18.09 -10.43 -10.15
CA ARG A 259 18.39 -11.70 -10.83
C ARG A 259 18.30 -11.59 -12.36
N MET A 260 17.72 -10.49 -12.85
CA MET A 260 17.59 -10.25 -14.29
C MET A 260 18.92 -9.83 -14.92
N THR A 261 19.23 -10.43 -16.05
CA THR A 261 20.37 -10.03 -16.88
C THR A 261 19.97 -9.05 -18.01
N VAL A 262 18.74 -9.14 -18.51
CA VAL A 262 18.20 -8.27 -19.56
C VAL A 262 16.84 -7.71 -19.15
N PRO A 263 16.70 -6.37 -19.08
CA PRO A 263 15.41 -5.76 -18.74
C PRO A 263 14.34 -6.02 -19.79
N TYR A 264 13.13 -6.25 -19.34
CA TYR A 264 11.95 -6.35 -20.24
C TYR A 264 11.53 -4.99 -20.77
N LYS A 265 11.01 -4.98 -21.99
CA LYS A 265 10.39 -3.79 -22.57
C LYS A 265 8.90 -3.73 -22.24
N THR A 266 8.42 -2.53 -21.96
CA THR A 266 6.98 -2.27 -21.84
C THR A 266 6.32 -2.35 -23.21
N MET A 267 5.04 -2.74 -23.24
CA MET A 267 4.24 -2.72 -24.47
C MET A 267 3.79 -1.30 -24.81
N SER A 268 3.73 -0.98 -26.09
CA SER A 268 3.18 0.29 -26.57
C SER A 268 1.69 0.39 -26.20
N ASP A 269 1.25 1.59 -25.84
CA ASP A 269 -0.19 1.85 -25.70
C ASP A 269 -0.83 1.80 -27.11
N PRO A 270 -2.12 1.40 -27.24
CA PRO A 270 -2.80 1.50 -28.54
C PRO A 270 -2.73 2.98 -28.95
N VAL A 271 -2.27 3.19 -30.17
CA VAL A 271 -2.39 4.49 -30.81
C VAL A 271 -3.90 4.73 -30.93
N ALA A 272 -4.42 5.77 -30.28
CA ALA A 272 -5.76 6.23 -30.62
C ALA A 272 -5.73 6.55 -32.10
N GLU A 273 -6.43 5.76 -32.91
CA GLU A 273 -6.66 6.10 -34.29
C GLU A 273 -7.38 7.46 -34.29
N THR A 274 -6.63 8.51 -34.52
CA THR A 274 -7.21 9.78 -34.95
C THR A 274 -7.90 9.48 -36.27
N PRO A 275 -9.21 9.73 -36.44
CA PRO A 275 -9.85 9.61 -37.73
C PRO A 275 -9.06 10.48 -38.70
N GLN A 276 -8.40 9.87 -39.66
CA GLN A 276 -7.85 10.60 -40.79
C GLN A 276 -9.03 11.25 -41.53
N PRO A 277 -9.00 12.56 -41.79
CA PRO A 277 -9.98 13.13 -42.70
C PRO A 277 -9.78 12.46 -44.06
N ASN A 278 -10.82 11.81 -44.54
CA ASN A 278 -10.88 11.22 -45.88
C ASN A 278 -10.41 12.29 -46.89
N SER A 279 -9.23 12.07 -47.47
CA SER A 279 -8.80 12.75 -48.67
C SER A 279 -9.50 12.11 -49.86
N THR A 280 -10.69 12.55 -50.15
CA THR A 280 -11.26 12.40 -51.48
C THR A 280 -10.62 13.45 -52.36
N SER A 281 -9.71 12.97 -53.21
CA SER A 281 -9.24 13.69 -54.39
C SER A 281 -10.35 13.70 -55.43
N GLU A 282 -10.91 14.86 -55.69
CA GLU A 282 -11.48 15.16 -57.00
C GLU A 282 -10.98 16.52 -57.45
N ALA A 283 -10.33 16.48 -58.57
CA ALA A 283 -9.86 17.63 -59.33
C ALA A 283 -11.02 18.24 -60.14
N ALA A 284 -10.95 19.49 -60.34
CA ALA A 284 -11.26 20.30 -61.52
C ALA A 284 -12.09 21.53 -61.20
N ASP A 285 -11.43 22.55 -61.45
CA ASP A 285 -11.62 23.65 -62.43
C ASP A 285 -12.44 24.85 -62.01
N ASN A 286 -11.69 25.97 -62.03
CA ASN A 286 -12.02 27.33 -62.53
C ASN A 286 -13.41 27.93 -62.23
N ASP A 287 -13.53 29.06 -61.64
CA ASP A 287 -13.36 30.39 -62.17
C ASP A 287 -13.87 31.47 -61.22
N LEU A 288 -13.05 32.47 -61.11
CA LEU A 288 -13.30 33.93 -61.09
C LEU A 288 -14.40 34.56 -60.25
N GLN A 289 -13.91 35.58 -59.54
CA GLN A 289 -14.39 36.96 -59.36
C GLN A 289 -15.14 37.33 -58.11
N ALA A 290 -14.42 37.99 -57.28
CA ALA A 290 -14.46 39.41 -56.86
C ALA A 290 -15.82 40.02 -56.53
N SER A 291 -15.87 40.53 -55.36
CA SER A 291 -16.17 41.88 -54.88
C SER A 291 -16.50 41.85 -53.39
N ALA A 292 -15.74 42.47 -52.56
CA ALA A 292 -15.78 43.82 -52.06
C ALA A 292 -17.20 44.24 -51.68
N ASP A 293 -17.46 44.51 -50.45
CA ASP A 293 -17.44 45.83 -49.84
C ASP A 293 -18.11 45.82 -48.48
N ASN A 294 -17.46 46.50 -47.58
CA ASN A 294 -17.86 47.51 -46.64
C ASN A 294 -19.01 47.33 -45.65
N GLY A 295 -18.64 47.75 -44.47
CA GLY A 295 -19.41 48.69 -43.68
C GLY A 295 -19.71 48.21 -42.29
N SER A 296 -18.89 48.52 -41.39
CA SER A 296 -18.75 49.72 -40.55
C SER A 296 -19.75 49.82 -39.40
N LYS A 297 -19.15 49.88 -38.23
CA LYS A 297 -19.52 50.75 -37.07
C LYS A 297 -20.85 50.50 -36.35
N ASP A 298 -20.99 50.69 -35.13
CA ASP A 298 -20.31 51.39 -34.05
C ASP A 298 -20.97 51.04 -32.71
N ASN A 299 -20.15 51.24 -31.68
CA ASN A 299 -20.44 51.83 -30.36
C ASN A 299 -21.22 50.98 -29.34
N ALA A 300 -20.52 50.66 -28.31
CA ALA A 300 -20.32 51.48 -27.06
C ALA A 300 -21.59 51.59 -26.24
N ASP A 301 -21.62 51.15 -25.04
CA ASP A 301 -21.19 51.86 -23.85
C ASP A 301 -21.54 51.11 -22.55
N THR A 302 -20.56 51.06 -21.69
CA THR A 302 -20.51 51.45 -20.29
C THR A 302 -21.57 50.94 -19.31
N GLN A 303 -21.18 50.26 -18.25
CA GLN A 303 -20.94 50.75 -16.88
C GLN A 303 -20.79 49.57 -15.91
N ALA A 304 -19.69 49.41 -15.38
CA ALA A 304 -19.12 49.65 -14.04
C ALA A 304 -20.06 49.44 -12.85
N ALA A 305 -19.59 48.52 -12.01
CA ALA A 305 -19.69 48.26 -10.58
C ALA A 305 -20.58 49.14 -9.69
N PRO A 306 -20.93 48.69 -8.46
CA PRO A 306 -19.95 48.73 -7.39
C PRO A 306 -19.95 47.58 -6.38
N GLU A 307 -18.76 47.39 -5.85
CA GLU A 307 -18.46 46.76 -4.57
C GLU A 307 -19.36 47.25 -3.43
N ARG A 308 -19.76 46.31 -2.58
CA ARG A 308 -20.02 46.59 -1.16
C ARG A 308 -19.42 45.54 -0.25
N ASN A 309 -18.28 45.93 0.32
CA ASN A 309 -17.76 45.38 1.56
C ASN A 309 -18.67 45.84 2.72
N PRO A 310 -18.92 45.03 3.71
CA PRO A 310 -19.10 45.52 5.07
C PRO A 310 -17.93 45.09 5.96
N LYS A 311 -17.42 46.09 6.62
CA LYS A 311 -16.40 46.17 7.65
C LYS A 311 -16.92 45.55 8.98
N PRO A 312 -16.04 45.34 9.95
CA PRO A 312 -16.02 44.21 10.87
C PRO A 312 -16.78 44.48 12.16
N SER A 313 -17.28 43.44 12.74
CA SER A 313 -17.72 43.41 14.14
C SER A 313 -16.61 42.91 15.04
N ARG A 314 -16.43 43.66 16.10
CA ARG A 314 -15.39 43.57 17.12
C ARG A 314 -15.57 42.40 18.05
N THR A 315 -14.42 41.87 18.44
CA THR A 315 -13.96 41.45 19.79
C THR A 315 -14.55 40.21 20.44
N ASN A 316 -13.66 39.21 20.60
CA ASN A 316 -13.20 38.96 21.97
C ASN A 316 -11.87 38.18 21.89
N ASN A 317 -10.80 38.86 22.30
CA ASN A 317 -9.54 38.28 22.68
C ASN A 317 -9.78 37.35 23.89
N ALA A 318 -9.63 36.04 23.65
CA ALA A 318 -9.25 35.12 24.68
C ALA A 318 -7.86 34.61 24.28
N GLU A 319 -6.86 35.08 24.98
CA GLU A 319 -5.50 34.57 24.95
C GLU A 319 -5.51 33.04 25.11
N LYS A 320 -5.27 32.30 24.05
CA LYS A 320 -4.86 30.92 24.15
C LYS A 320 -3.38 30.89 24.56
N LYS A 321 -3.14 30.62 25.84
CA LYS A 321 -1.87 30.12 26.33
C LYS A 321 -1.36 29.02 25.39
N PRO A 322 -0.04 29.01 25.09
CA PRO A 322 0.55 27.94 24.31
C PRO A 322 0.31 26.61 25.04
N ALA A 323 -0.26 25.63 24.32
CA ALA A 323 -0.43 24.28 24.82
C ALA A 323 0.94 23.75 25.22
N LYS A 324 1.10 23.44 26.50
CA LYS A 324 2.23 22.69 27.02
C LYS A 324 2.34 21.40 26.19
N THR A 325 3.47 21.23 25.52
CA THR A 325 3.90 19.96 24.94
C THR A 325 3.81 18.92 26.06
N GLN A 326 2.82 18.04 25.99
CA GLN A 326 2.73 16.89 26.89
C GLN A 326 3.88 15.96 26.51
N THR A 327 4.96 16.03 27.27
CA THR A 327 5.96 14.97 27.35
C THR A 327 5.21 13.70 27.72
N ALA A 328 5.21 12.69 26.85
CA ALA A 328 4.60 11.40 27.17
C ALA A 328 5.22 10.88 28.46
N ALA A 329 4.39 10.67 29.48
CA ALA A 329 4.83 10.20 30.77
C ALA A 329 5.55 8.85 30.63
N HIS A 330 6.70 8.73 31.27
CA HIS A 330 7.44 7.48 31.37
C HIS A 330 6.50 6.41 31.99
N PRO A 331 6.46 5.16 31.45
CA PRO A 331 5.69 4.09 32.08
C PRO A 331 6.20 3.86 33.53
N THR A 332 5.33 4.05 34.50
CA THR A 332 5.69 3.98 35.97
C THR A 332 5.33 2.65 36.61
N GLY A 333 4.91 1.64 35.81
CA GLY A 333 4.53 0.32 36.30
C GLY A 333 5.72 -0.52 36.77
N ARG A 334 5.52 -1.35 37.81
CA ARG A 334 6.49 -2.37 38.24
C ARG A 334 6.71 -3.35 37.09
N ILE A 335 7.95 -3.50 36.61
CA ILE A 335 8.32 -4.39 35.56
C ILE A 335 8.53 -5.81 36.07
N ASP A 336 7.80 -6.77 35.56
CA ASP A 336 8.02 -8.20 35.80
C ASP A 336 8.93 -8.75 34.71
N LYS A 337 10.16 -9.09 35.06
CA LYS A 337 11.16 -9.63 34.12
C LYS A 337 10.83 -11.04 33.62
N ALA A 338 9.99 -11.80 34.35
CA ALA A 338 9.52 -13.13 33.90
C ALA A 338 8.54 -13.05 32.73
N GLN A 339 7.96 -11.88 32.50
CA GLN A 339 7.13 -11.56 31.33
C GLN A 339 7.93 -10.78 30.28
N PRO A 340 7.47 -10.72 29.04
CA PRO A 340 8.08 -9.85 28.03
C PRO A 340 8.13 -8.40 28.51
N VAL A 341 9.31 -7.78 28.43
CA VAL A 341 9.56 -6.37 28.71
C VAL A 341 9.86 -5.68 27.39
N PHE A 342 8.99 -4.76 26.98
CA PHE A 342 9.17 -3.97 25.76
C PHE A 342 9.92 -2.67 26.08
N LYS A 343 10.80 -2.24 25.17
CA LYS A 343 11.57 -1.00 25.24
C LYS A 343 11.67 -0.36 23.86
N VAL A 344 11.89 0.95 23.78
CA VAL A 344 12.14 1.65 22.51
C VAL A 344 13.62 1.80 22.29
N GLN A 345 14.22 1.13 21.28
CA GLN A 345 15.59 1.40 20.87
C GLN A 345 15.63 2.70 20.05
N ILE A 346 16.49 3.62 20.45
CA ILE A 346 16.57 4.97 19.87
C ILE A 346 17.84 5.19 19.04
N ILE A 347 19.00 4.71 19.49
CA ILE A 347 20.27 4.84 18.79
C ILE A 347 21.18 3.62 19.02
N ALA A 348 22.17 3.44 18.15
CA ALA A 348 23.27 2.50 18.32
C ALA A 348 24.59 3.20 18.01
N VAL A 349 25.59 3.04 18.88
CA VAL A 349 26.87 3.74 18.80
C VAL A 349 28.03 2.80 19.18
N GLN A 350 29.26 3.15 18.79
CA GLN A 350 30.45 2.36 19.12
C GLN A 350 31.06 2.70 20.50
N ARG A 351 30.73 3.87 21.03
CA ARG A 351 31.26 4.33 22.33
C ARG A 351 30.12 4.58 23.32
N LYS A 352 30.38 4.37 24.61
CA LYS A 352 29.41 4.66 25.67
C LYS A 352 29.15 6.16 25.78
N LEU A 353 27.89 6.54 25.80
CA LEU A 353 27.43 7.92 25.99
C LEU A 353 27.18 8.20 27.47
N LYS A 354 27.46 9.44 27.91
CA LYS A 354 27.16 9.89 29.28
C LYS A 354 25.70 10.30 29.39
N ALA A 355 25.16 10.30 30.63
CA ALA A 355 23.84 10.87 30.90
C ALA A 355 23.78 12.34 30.39
N GLY A 356 22.70 12.73 29.74
CA GLY A 356 22.55 14.06 29.15
C GLY A 356 23.32 14.31 27.85
N ASP A 357 23.91 13.26 27.22
CA ASP A 357 24.58 13.42 25.92
C ASP A 357 23.60 14.00 24.87
N PRO A 358 24.04 14.96 24.03
CA PRO A 358 23.20 15.58 22.99
C PRO A 358 22.53 14.59 22.05
N ASN A 359 23.11 13.39 21.85
CA ASN A 359 22.53 12.34 21.02
C ASN A 359 21.20 11.81 21.59
N PHE A 360 20.92 11.99 22.87
CA PHE A 360 19.62 11.64 23.47
C PHE A 360 18.52 12.68 23.19
N ARG A 361 18.85 13.83 22.58
CA ARG A 361 17.89 14.87 22.17
C ARG A 361 16.92 15.28 23.27
N GLY A 362 17.43 15.36 24.51
CA GLY A 362 16.67 15.72 25.71
C GLY A 362 15.79 14.60 26.27
N LEU A 363 16.02 13.33 25.91
CA LEU A 363 15.47 12.20 26.64
C LEU A 363 16.38 11.88 27.84
N GLU A 364 15.76 11.71 28.98
CA GLU A 364 16.40 11.28 30.22
C GLU A 364 16.13 9.79 30.47
N GLU A 365 16.86 9.16 31.39
CA GLU A 365 16.68 7.75 31.78
C GLU A 365 16.81 6.75 30.60
N CYS A 366 17.76 7.01 29.69
CA CYS A 366 18.07 6.06 28.63
C CYS A 366 18.93 4.91 29.16
N GLU A 367 18.50 3.68 28.98
CA GLU A 367 19.25 2.47 29.31
C GLU A 367 20.04 1.97 28.10
N SER A 368 21.11 1.18 28.35
CA SER A 368 21.92 0.62 27.27
C SER A 368 22.10 -0.88 27.41
N TYR A 369 22.31 -1.54 26.25
CA TYR A 369 22.74 -2.94 26.14
C TYR A 369 23.75 -3.07 25.00
N GLU A 370 24.55 -4.13 25.04
CA GLU A 370 25.56 -4.40 24.03
C GLU A 370 25.10 -5.54 23.11
N GLU A 371 25.25 -5.35 21.81
CA GLU A 371 24.94 -6.36 20.79
C GLU A 371 25.79 -6.13 19.53
N ASN A 372 26.46 -7.16 19.05
CA ASN A 372 27.31 -7.14 17.85
C ASN A 372 28.41 -6.04 17.88
N GLY A 373 29.04 -5.82 19.04
CA GLY A 373 30.09 -4.81 19.22
C GLY A 373 29.60 -3.36 19.23
N MET A 374 28.29 -3.15 19.32
CA MET A 374 27.67 -1.82 19.39
C MET A 374 26.95 -1.66 20.73
N ILE A 375 27.00 -0.45 21.27
CA ILE A 375 26.20 -0.05 22.42
C ILE A 375 24.89 0.54 21.91
N LYS A 376 23.77 -0.09 22.27
CA LYS A 376 22.45 0.31 21.84
C LYS A 376 21.69 0.91 23.01
N TYR A 377 21.07 2.06 22.77
CA TYR A 377 20.33 2.78 23.83
C TYR A 377 18.83 2.63 23.63
N THR A 378 18.14 2.46 24.75
CA THR A 378 16.69 2.31 24.83
C THR A 378 16.07 3.36 25.71
N TYR A 379 14.82 3.71 25.43
CA TYR A 379 14.02 4.64 26.18
C TYR A 379 12.70 4.01 26.61
N GLY A 380 12.36 4.10 27.89
CA GLY A 380 11.20 3.49 28.49
C GLY A 380 11.24 1.96 28.54
N ALA A 381 10.50 1.40 29.48
CA ALA A 381 10.32 -0.06 29.61
C ALA A 381 8.93 -0.35 30.18
N SER A 382 8.24 -1.37 29.67
CA SER A 382 6.94 -1.83 30.19
C SER A 382 6.66 -3.27 29.77
N ASN A 383 5.92 -4.00 30.59
CA ASN A 383 5.32 -5.29 30.18
C ASN A 383 4.10 -5.08 29.26
N ASN A 384 3.58 -3.86 29.19
CA ASN A 384 2.48 -3.51 28.32
C ASN A 384 3.01 -2.95 26.99
N TYR A 385 2.89 -3.72 25.94
CA TYR A 385 3.31 -3.32 24.59
C TYR A 385 2.69 -1.98 24.15
N ASN A 386 1.41 -1.75 24.45
CA ASN A 386 0.71 -0.55 24.01
C ASN A 386 1.27 0.74 24.65
N GLU A 387 1.80 0.67 25.87
CA GLU A 387 2.46 1.81 26.53
C GLU A 387 3.74 2.17 25.81
N ILE A 388 4.58 1.18 25.50
CA ILE A 388 5.84 1.40 24.79
C ILE A 388 5.62 1.86 23.36
N TYR A 389 4.56 1.39 22.72
CA TYR A 389 4.16 1.87 21.41
C TYR A 389 3.78 3.37 21.44
N ARG A 390 2.94 3.80 22.39
CA ARG A 390 2.60 5.22 22.56
C ARG A 390 3.84 6.07 22.82
N LEU A 391 4.74 5.56 23.68
CA LEU A 391 6.01 6.21 23.99
C LEU A 391 6.88 6.38 22.74
N ARG A 392 7.04 5.31 21.94
CA ARG A 392 7.75 5.38 20.65
C ARG A 392 7.14 6.46 19.76
N LYS A 393 5.82 6.47 19.61
CA LYS A 393 5.12 7.44 18.77
C LYS A 393 5.36 8.88 19.20
N ALA A 394 5.42 9.12 20.50
CA ALA A 394 5.67 10.45 21.07
C ALA A 394 7.11 10.96 20.85
N ILE A 395 8.05 10.07 20.54
CA ILE A 395 9.46 10.44 20.32
C ILE A 395 9.91 10.32 18.85
N LEU A 396 9.05 9.91 17.92
CA LEU A 396 9.40 9.74 16.51
C LEU A 396 9.91 11.03 15.85
N ASP A 397 9.39 12.18 16.24
CA ASP A 397 9.87 13.49 15.75
C ASP A 397 11.35 13.71 16.12
N LYS A 398 11.76 13.23 17.30
CA LYS A 398 13.14 13.30 17.76
C LYS A 398 14.00 12.14 17.22
N PHE A 399 13.43 10.95 17.11
CA PHE A 399 14.10 9.71 16.69
C PHE A 399 13.30 8.98 15.61
N PRO A 400 13.34 9.43 14.35
CA PRO A 400 12.56 8.81 13.27
C PRO A 400 12.85 7.32 13.06
N GLY A 401 14.08 6.87 13.40
CA GLY A 401 14.51 5.49 13.32
C GLY A 401 14.26 4.65 14.59
N ALA A 402 13.53 5.17 15.59
CA ALA A 402 13.27 4.44 16.83
C ALA A 402 12.33 3.25 16.60
N PHE A 403 12.64 2.10 17.21
CA PHE A 403 11.83 0.89 17.11
C PHE A 403 11.74 0.14 18.43
N ILE A 404 10.71 -0.71 18.57
CA ILE A 404 10.48 -1.50 19.79
C ILE A 404 11.32 -2.78 19.74
N ILE A 405 11.90 -3.12 20.86
CA ILE A 405 12.57 -4.39 21.13
C ILE A 405 11.98 -5.03 22.38
N ALA A 406 12.22 -6.32 22.56
CA ALA A 406 11.70 -7.04 23.71
C ALA A 406 12.80 -7.86 24.38
N PHE A 407 12.69 -7.98 25.70
CA PHE A 407 13.53 -8.80 26.56
C PHE A 407 12.66 -9.69 27.44
N LYS A 408 13.20 -10.83 27.85
CA LYS A 408 12.59 -11.69 28.86
C LYS A 408 13.70 -12.28 29.75
N ASN A 409 13.60 -12.15 31.04
CA ASN A 409 14.63 -12.54 32.01
C ASN A 409 16.01 -11.89 31.75
N GLY A 410 16.03 -10.74 31.07
CA GLY A 410 17.28 -10.05 30.70
C GLY A 410 17.78 -10.37 29.28
N ASP A 411 17.32 -11.43 28.66
CA ASP A 411 17.72 -11.85 27.32
C ASP A 411 16.82 -11.22 26.26
N LYS A 412 17.41 -10.81 25.14
CA LYS A 412 16.66 -10.28 24.01
C LYS A 412 15.84 -11.39 23.35
N MET A 413 14.59 -11.11 23.06
CA MET A 413 13.69 -12.04 22.41
C MET A 413 13.07 -11.44 21.15
N ASP A 414 12.53 -12.31 20.30
CA ASP A 414 11.75 -11.88 19.14
C ASP A 414 10.53 -11.07 19.56
N VAL A 415 10.36 -9.88 18.98
CA VAL A 415 9.29 -8.96 19.37
C VAL A 415 7.90 -9.54 19.09
N ASN A 416 7.74 -10.31 17.99
CA ASN A 416 6.46 -10.92 17.67
C ASN A 416 6.10 -12.03 18.65
N GLN A 417 7.11 -12.79 19.11
CA GLN A 417 6.92 -13.77 20.16
C GLN A 417 6.52 -13.07 21.47
N ALA A 418 7.21 -11.99 21.84
CA ALA A 418 6.89 -11.18 23.02
C ALA A 418 5.45 -10.65 23.00
N ILE A 419 5.01 -10.17 21.83
CA ILE A 419 3.64 -9.67 21.63
C ILE A 419 2.61 -10.81 21.78
N ARG A 420 2.90 -12.00 21.24
CA ARG A 420 2.01 -13.17 21.43
C ARG A 420 1.87 -13.53 22.91
N GLU A 421 2.98 -13.59 23.64
CA GLU A 421 2.96 -13.85 25.08
C GLU A 421 2.22 -12.77 25.87
N PHE A 422 2.45 -11.50 25.59
CA PHE A 422 1.72 -10.37 26.18
C PHE A 422 0.20 -10.53 26.02
N LYS A 423 -0.25 -10.90 24.83
CA LYS A 423 -1.68 -11.10 24.56
C LYS A 423 -2.26 -12.30 25.31
N GLN A 424 -1.55 -13.41 25.36
CA GLN A 424 -1.98 -14.59 26.09
C GLN A 424 -2.12 -14.29 27.60
N ASN A 425 -1.20 -13.50 28.16
CA ASN A 425 -1.22 -13.13 29.57
C ASN A 425 -2.32 -12.12 29.92
N ARG A 426 -2.76 -11.32 28.95
CA ARG A 426 -3.88 -10.36 29.14
C ARG A 426 -5.25 -11.03 29.12
N ASN A 427 -5.37 -12.21 28.54
CA ASN A 427 -6.62 -12.97 28.43
C ASN A 427 -6.78 -14.03 29.54
N LYS A 428 -5.83 -14.11 30.45
CA LYS A 428 -5.92 -14.84 31.73
C LYS A 428 -6.34 -13.90 32.85
#